data_01f47c7fff28983aa036f4d6826933e5
#
_entry.id   01f47c7fff28983aa036f4d6826933e5
#
_cell.length_a   1.000
_cell.length_b   1.000
_cell.length_c   1.000
_cell.angle_alpha   90.00
_cell.angle_beta   90.00
_cell.angle_gamma   90.00
#
_symmetry.space_group_name_H-M   'P 1'
#
loop_
_entity.id
_entity.type
_entity.pdbx_description
1 polymer ?
#
loop_
_entity_poly.entity_id
_entity_poly.type
_entity_poly.pdbx_seq_one_letter_code
_entity_poly.pdbx_strand_id
1 'polypeptide(L)'
;AREQLEYEACHDRLTGLGNRRALMDQVAVTLPRVQRGHDALAICMIDLDHFKPINDLYGHEAGDHVLRVVGRRLHAALRRSDYVARLGGDEFVLLIEGFNNFEELEMILVKIEVVINEPIHLKSGVVVGVRLSMGVCLSNSVYADDFETLLRYADQALYRAKANKRQRTRYWELCVMEENADETTRKPSSVDPVSVNRSDADES
;
A
#
# COMPACT_ATOMS: atom_id res chain seq x y z
N ALA A 1 -24.69 -18.24 -16.43
CA ALA A 1 -24.13 -18.97 -15.27
C ALA A 1 -22.59 -18.89 -15.21
N ARG A 2 -21.87 -19.12 -16.33
CA ARG A 2 -20.40 -19.09 -16.34
C ARG A 2 -19.83 -17.68 -16.09
N GLU A 3 -20.36 -16.67 -16.77
CA GLU A 3 -19.97 -15.25 -16.60
C GLU A 3 -20.20 -14.77 -15.16
N GLN A 4 -21.30 -15.20 -14.52
CA GLN A 4 -21.60 -14.87 -13.13
C GLN A 4 -20.57 -15.49 -12.18
N LEU A 5 -20.17 -16.74 -12.41
CA LEU A 5 -19.15 -17.43 -11.62
C LEU A 5 -17.78 -16.78 -11.79
N GLU A 6 -17.42 -16.36 -13.00
CA GLU A 6 -16.17 -15.66 -13.30
C GLU A 6 -16.15 -14.27 -12.63
N TYR A 7 -17.27 -13.53 -12.66
CA TYR A 7 -17.41 -12.26 -11.96
C TYR A 7 -17.24 -12.44 -10.45
N GLU A 8 -17.96 -13.39 -9.84
CA GLU A 8 -17.88 -13.65 -8.40
C GLU A 8 -16.49 -14.13 -7.94
N ALA A 9 -15.74 -14.79 -8.83
CA ALA A 9 -14.37 -15.23 -8.55
C ALA A 9 -13.37 -14.07 -8.44
N CYS A 10 -13.67 -12.90 -9.04
CA CYS A 10 -12.77 -11.74 -9.10
C CYS A 10 -13.27 -10.51 -8.33
N HIS A 11 -14.50 -10.52 -7.80
CA HIS A 11 -15.07 -9.36 -7.13
C HIS A 11 -15.48 -9.67 -5.68
N ASP A 12 -15.39 -8.66 -4.83
CA ASP A 12 -15.95 -8.69 -3.49
C ASP A 12 -17.47 -8.54 -3.55
N ARG A 13 -18.20 -9.52 -3.04
CA ARG A 13 -19.66 -9.58 -3.13
C ARG A 13 -20.39 -8.42 -2.44
N LEU A 14 -19.77 -7.82 -1.42
CA LEU A 14 -20.38 -6.75 -0.66
C LEU A 14 -20.26 -5.40 -1.37
N THR A 15 -19.09 -5.09 -1.87
CA THR A 15 -18.75 -3.76 -2.42
C THR A 15 -18.73 -3.72 -3.94
N GLY A 16 -18.62 -4.87 -4.62
CA GLY A 16 -18.45 -4.96 -6.06
C GLY A 16 -17.05 -4.59 -6.55
N LEU A 17 -16.12 -4.23 -5.63
CA LEU A 17 -14.73 -3.97 -5.97
C LEU A 17 -13.99 -5.27 -6.32
N GLY A 18 -12.79 -5.16 -6.90
CA GLY A 18 -11.91 -6.31 -7.04
C GLY A 18 -11.65 -6.96 -5.68
N ASN A 19 -11.56 -8.29 -5.67
CA ASN A 19 -11.11 -9.04 -4.51
C ASN A 19 -9.58 -9.26 -4.55
N ARG A 20 -9.02 -10.03 -3.61
CA ARG A 20 -7.58 -10.35 -3.56
C ARG A 20 -7.08 -10.96 -4.89
N ARG A 21 -7.85 -11.85 -5.50
CA ARG A 21 -7.48 -12.49 -6.77
C ARG A 21 -7.37 -11.46 -7.89
N ALA A 22 -8.40 -10.63 -8.07
CA ALA A 22 -8.38 -9.58 -9.09
C ALA A 22 -7.26 -8.57 -8.86
N LEU A 23 -6.94 -8.26 -7.59
CA LEU A 23 -5.79 -7.42 -7.25
C LEU A 23 -4.47 -8.05 -7.74
N MET A 24 -4.26 -9.34 -7.50
CA MET A 24 -3.05 -10.04 -7.96
C MET A 24 -2.95 -10.07 -9.49
N ASP A 25 -4.07 -10.32 -10.17
CA ASP A 25 -4.13 -10.29 -11.63
C ASP A 25 -3.79 -8.89 -12.18
N GLN A 26 -4.31 -7.83 -11.54
CA GLN A 26 -4.01 -6.45 -11.91
C GLN A 26 -2.53 -6.11 -11.70
N VAL A 27 -1.96 -6.50 -10.57
CA VAL A 27 -0.55 -6.27 -10.26
C VAL A 27 0.37 -6.99 -11.23
N ALA A 28 0.05 -8.22 -11.61
CA ALA A 28 0.84 -9.00 -12.58
C ALA A 28 1.01 -8.28 -13.93
N VAL A 29 0.08 -7.41 -14.29
CA VAL A 29 0.15 -6.57 -15.50
C VAL A 29 0.80 -5.21 -15.21
N THR A 30 0.42 -4.58 -14.10
CA THR A 30 0.82 -3.20 -13.78
C THR A 30 2.28 -3.11 -13.37
N LEU A 31 2.73 -3.96 -12.44
CA LEU A 31 4.07 -3.85 -11.86
C LEU A 31 5.20 -4.00 -12.89
N PRO A 32 5.19 -5.02 -13.79
CA PRO A 32 6.22 -5.12 -14.82
C PRO A 32 6.22 -3.95 -15.82
N ARG A 33 5.04 -3.36 -16.10
CA ARG A 33 4.92 -2.20 -17.00
C ARG A 33 5.55 -0.96 -16.37
N VAL A 34 5.23 -0.68 -15.12
CA VAL A 34 5.77 0.45 -14.35
C VAL A 34 7.28 0.32 -14.19
N GLN A 35 7.79 -0.87 -13.87
CA GLN A 35 9.22 -1.12 -13.74
C GLN A 35 9.99 -0.87 -15.05
N ARG A 36 9.45 -1.31 -16.20
CA ARG A 36 10.07 -1.03 -17.52
C ARG A 36 10.05 0.44 -17.91
N GLY A 37 8.99 1.16 -17.53
CA GLY A 37 8.85 2.61 -17.76
C GLY A 37 9.67 3.47 -16.81
N HIS A 38 10.29 2.88 -15.77
CA HIS A 38 10.91 3.59 -14.65
C HIS A 38 9.95 4.54 -13.93
N ASP A 39 8.66 4.26 -14.03
CA ASP A 39 7.61 4.99 -13.34
C ASP A 39 7.48 4.50 -11.88
N ALA A 40 6.70 5.20 -11.07
CA ALA A 40 6.37 4.78 -9.72
C ALA A 40 4.94 4.23 -9.65
N LEU A 41 4.77 3.16 -8.89
CA LEU A 41 3.50 2.63 -8.44
C LEU A 41 3.41 2.83 -6.93
N ALA A 42 2.35 3.49 -6.46
CA ALA A 42 2.04 3.54 -5.04
C ALA A 42 1.07 2.41 -4.68
N ILE A 43 1.49 1.58 -3.75
CA ILE A 43 0.67 0.54 -3.13
C ILE A 43 0.21 1.09 -1.79
N CYS A 44 -1.13 1.24 -1.62
CA CYS A 44 -1.72 1.82 -0.43
C CYS A 44 -2.57 0.77 0.28
N MET A 45 -2.21 0.42 1.51
CA MET A 45 -2.98 -0.44 2.38
C MET A 45 -3.85 0.40 3.29
N ILE A 46 -5.16 0.16 3.29
CA ILE A 46 -6.16 0.96 4.01
C ILE A 46 -6.90 0.09 5.02
N ASP A 47 -7.20 0.69 6.17
CA ASP A 47 -8.09 0.13 7.19
C ASP A 47 -8.97 1.25 7.75
N LEU A 48 -10.25 0.95 8.00
CA LEU A 48 -11.19 1.93 8.52
C LEU A 48 -11.03 2.09 10.04
N ASP A 49 -10.84 3.33 10.46
CA ASP A 49 -10.79 3.68 11.87
C ASP A 49 -12.18 3.63 12.50
N HIS A 50 -12.30 2.96 13.65
CA HIS A 50 -13.55 2.84 14.40
C HIS A 50 -14.69 2.12 13.66
N PHE A 51 -14.39 1.23 12.72
CA PHE A 51 -15.41 0.45 12.02
C PHE A 51 -16.12 -0.54 12.94
N LYS A 52 -15.37 -1.24 13.81
CA LYS A 52 -15.96 -2.18 14.75
C LYS A 52 -17.05 -1.58 15.65
N PRO A 53 -16.86 -0.39 16.28
CA PRO A 53 -17.93 0.28 17.03
C PRO A 53 -19.22 0.54 16.22
N ILE A 54 -19.14 0.76 14.92
CA ILE A 54 -20.35 0.91 14.09
C ILE A 54 -21.12 -0.40 14.02
N ASN A 55 -20.44 -1.53 13.81
CA ASN A 55 -21.07 -2.85 13.87
C ASN A 55 -21.69 -3.14 15.24
N ASP A 56 -20.95 -2.85 16.31
CA ASP A 56 -21.37 -3.14 17.68
C ASP A 56 -22.58 -2.29 18.10
N LEU A 57 -22.69 -1.04 17.66
CA LEU A 57 -23.76 -0.11 18.01
C LEU A 57 -24.98 -0.18 17.07
N TYR A 58 -24.77 -0.37 15.77
CA TYR A 58 -25.81 -0.26 14.76
C TYR A 58 -26.07 -1.54 13.98
N GLY A 59 -25.34 -2.63 14.32
CA GLY A 59 -25.45 -3.93 13.68
C GLY A 59 -24.66 -4.08 12.38
N HIS A 60 -24.51 -5.33 11.95
CA HIS A 60 -23.71 -5.69 10.76
C HIS A 60 -24.27 -5.11 9.46
N GLU A 61 -25.60 -4.95 9.33
CA GLU A 61 -26.19 -4.30 8.16
C GLU A 61 -25.73 -2.84 8.00
N ALA A 62 -25.57 -2.12 9.12
CA ALA A 62 -25.05 -0.75 9.11
C ALA A 62 -23.56 -0.73 8.69
N GLY A 63 -22.75 -1.67 9.23
CA GLY A 63 -21.37 -1.83 8.81
C GLY A 63 -21.23 -2.19 7.33
N ASP A 64 -22.06 -3.09 6.83
CA ASP A 64 -22.11 -3.44 5.41
C ASP A 64 -22.47 -2.25 4.54
N HIS A 65 -23.43 -1.42 4.99
CA HIS A 65 -23.77 -0.17 4.30
C HIS A 65 -22.59 0.79 4.25
N VAL A 66 -21.89 0.97 5.37
CA VAL A 66 -20.67 1.80 5.45
C VAL A 66 -19.61 1.30 4.48
N LEU A 67 -19.33 0.00 4.45
CA LEU A 67 -18.33 -0.59 3.54
C LEU A 67 -18.70 -0.36 2.06
N ARG A 68 -19.98 -0.48 1.70
CA ARG A 68 -20.45 -0.16 0.33
C ARG A 68 -20.26 1.31 -0.02
N VAL A 69 -20.55 2.21 0.91
CA VAL A 69 -20.36 3.65 0.70
C VAL A 69 -18.88 3.98 0.55
N VAL A 70 -18.03 3.47 1.44
CA VAL A 70 -16.57 3.65 1.36
C VAL A 70 -16.01 3.12 0.05
N GLY A 71 -16.39 1.90 -0.35
CA GLY A 71 -15.95 1.32 -1.61
C GLY A 71 -16.30 2.17 -2.82
N ARG A 72 -17.52 2.70 -2.89
CA ARG A 72 -17.95 3.62 -3.97
C ARG A 72 -17.17 4.92 -3.95
N ARG A 73 -16.92 5.51 -2.77
CA ARG A 73 -16.17 6.77 -2.62
C ARG A 73 -14.72 6.59 -3.05
N LEU A 74 -14.05 5.51 -2.64
CA LEU A 74 -12.71 5.17 -3.07
C LEU A 74 -12.64 5.04 -4.60
N HIS A 75 -13.53 4.25 -5.18
CA HIS A 75 -13.58 4.06 -6.63
C HIS A 75 -13.82 5.38 -7.39
N ALA A 76 -14.74 6.24 -6.92
CA ALA A 76 -15.04 7.52 -7.54
C ALA A 76 -13.93 8.57 -7.36
N ALA A 77 -13.12 8.47 -6.32
CA ALA A 77 -11.99 9.38 -6.08
C ALA A 77 -10.79 9.08 -6.99
N LEU A 78 -10.67 7.85 -7.47
CA LEU A 78 -9.56 7.35 -8.27
C LEU A 78 -9.75 7.61 -9.77
N ARG A 79 -8.63 7.63 -10.50
CA ARG A 79 -8.61 7.73 -11.96
C ARG A 79 -8.87 6.34 -12.57
N ARG A 80 -9.16 6.29 -13.87
CA ARG A 80 -9.36 5.03 -14.59
C ARG A 80 -8.11 4.13 -14.62
N SER A 81 -6.93 4.72 -14.53
CA SER A 81 -5.66 4.00 -14.45
C SER A 81 -5.39 3.40 -13.08
N ASP A 82 -6.01 3.94 -12.03
CA ASP A 82 -5.84 3.47 -10.68
C ASP A 82 -6.73 2.26 -10.40
N TYR A 83 -6.40 1.50 -9.39
CA TYR A 83 -7.14 0.30 -9.03
C TYR A 83 -7.48 0.27 -7.55
N VAL A 84 -8.66 -0.24 -7.21
CA VAL A 84 -9.10 -0.45 -5.83
C VAL A 84 -9.64 -1.86 -5.66
N ALA A 85 -9.20 -2.53 -4.59
CA ALA A 85 -9.68 -3.84 -4.17
C ALA A 85 -10.06 -3.82 -2.69
N ARG A 86 -10.97 -4.73 -2.30
CA ARG A 86 -11.25 -5.04 -0.90
C ARG A 86 -10.74 -6.43 -0.59
N LEU A 87 -9.91 -6.55 0.44
CA LEU A 87 -9.33 -7.84 0.84
C LEU A 87 -10.22 -8.64 1.79
N GLY A 88 -11.10 -7.96 2.52
CA GLY A 88 -12.02 -8.51 3.50
C GLY A 88 -12.19 -7.55 4.68
N GLY A 89 -13.17 -7.77 5.54
CA GLY A 89 -13.41 -6.89 6.67
C GLY A 89 -13.48 -5.41 6.27
N ASP A 90 -12.68 -4.58 6.88
CA ASP A 90 -12.52 -3.14 6.64
C ASP A 90 -11.20 -2.78 5.91
N GLU A 91 -10.56 -3.78 5.27
CA GLU A 91 -9.29 -3.63 4.56
C GLU A 91 -9.46 -3.43 3.06
N PHE A 92 -8.86 -2.34 2.55
CA PHE A 92 -8.81 -2.03 1.11
C PHE A 92 -7.37 -1.83 0.65
N VAL A 93 -7.12 -2.06 -0.64
CA VAL A 93 -5.83 -1.79 -1.27
C VAL A 93 -6.07 -0.92 -2.49
N LEU A 94 -5.22 0.13 -2.64
CA LEU A 94 -5.17 0.93 -3.84
C LEU A 94 -3.85 0.70 -4.57
N LEU A 95 -3.93 0.72 -5.89
CA LEU A 95 -2.79 0.86 -6.78
C LEU A 95 -2.93 2.20 -7.49
N ILE A 96 -2.01 3.12 -7.25
CA ILE A 96 -2.03 4.46 -7.84
C ILE A 96 -0.81 4.60 -8.73
N GLU A 97 -1.02 4.96 -9.99
CA GLU A 97 0.03 5.11 -11.00
C GLU A 97 -0.09 6.44 -11.77
N GLY A 98 0.91 6.75 -12.58
CA GLY A 98 0.88 7.93 -13.44
C GLY A 98 0.94 9.27 -12.69
N PHE A 99 1.63 9.31 -11.55
CA PHE A 99 2.04 10.53 -10.87
C PHE A 99 3.53 10.79 -11.15
N ASN A 100 3.89 12.07 -11.32
CA ASN A 100 5.25 12.45 -11.69
C ASN A 100 6.14 12.70 -10.47
N ASN A 101 5.54 13.06 -9.35
CA ASN A 101 6.22 13.38 -8.10
C ASN A 101 5.33 13.05 -6.91
N PHE A 102 5.90 13.20 -5.72
CA PHE A 102 5.20 12.90 -4.48
C PHE A 102 4.04 13.87 -4.20
N GLU A 103 4.16 15.13 -4.60
CA GLU A 103 3.11 16.15 -4.43
C GLU A 103 1.84 15.79 -5.18
N GLU A 104 1.95 15.24 -6.39
CA GLU A 104 0.80 14.75 -7.16
C GLU A 104 0.13 13.55 -6.47
N LEU A 105 0.93 12.62 -5.94
CA LEU A 105 0.39 11.51 -5.13
C LEU A 105 -0.32 12.04 -3.88
N GLU A 106 0.30 12.97 -3.15
CA GLU A 106 -0.28 13.55 -1.96
C GLU A 106 -1.61 14.23 -2.23
N MET A 107 -1.77 14.92 -3.35
CA MET A 107 -3.06 15.51 -3.76
C MET A 107 -4.15 14.43 -3.93
N ILE A 108 -3.81 13.25 -4.46
CA ILE A 108 -4.74 12.12 -4.59
C ILE A 108 -5.11 11.60 -3.20
N LEU A 109 -4.13 11.45 -2.30
CA LEU A 109 -4.35 10.97 -0.93
C LEU A 109 -5.25 11.95 -0.16
N VAL A 110 -5.01 13.26 -0.26
CA VAL A 110 -5.87 14.29 0.35
C VAL A 110 -7.30 14.22 -0.19
N LYS A 111 -7.47 14.08 -1.49
CA LYS A 111 -8.80 13.90 -2.09
C LYS A 111 -9.53 12.68 -1.54
N ILE A 112 -8.83 11.57 -1.35
CA ILE A 112 -9.40 10.36 -0.74
C ILE A 112 -9.87 10.66 0.69
N GLU A 113 -9.06 11.33 1.50
CA GLU A 113 -9.43 11.72 2.86
C GLU A 113 -10.71 12.55 2.90
N VAL A 114 -10.79 13.57 2.04
CA VAL A 114 -11.96 14.46 1.96
C VAL A 114 -13.23 13.67 1.69
N VAL A 115 -13.24 12.81 0.68
CA VAL A 115 -14.46 12.07 0.31
C VAL A 115 -14.82 10.98 1.31
N ILE A 116 -13.85 10.39 1.99
CA ILE A 116 -14.13 9.38 3.02
C ILE A 116 -14.69 10.03 4.29
N ASN A 117 -14.22 11.20 4.64
CA ASN A 117 -14.69 11.93 5.84
C ASN A 117 -16.13 12.49 5.71
N GLU A 118 -16.72 12.46 4.51
CA GLU A 118 -18.11 12.86 4.34
C GLU A 118 -19.06 11.99 5.19
N PRO A 119 -20.10 12.57 5.81
CA PRO A 119 -21.08 11.81 6.60
C PRO A 119 -21.74 10.69 5.81
N ILE A 120 -22.05 9.60 6.49
CA ILE A 120 -22.78 8.44 5.94
C ILE A 120 -24.14 8.34 6.65
N HIS A 121 -25.21 8.39 5.88
CA HIS A 121 -26.58 8.26 6.37
C HIS A 121 -26.99 6.80 6.38
N LEU A 122 -27.25 6.26 7.56
CA LEU A 122 -27.80 4.92 7.74
C LEU A 122 -29.30 4.87 7.44
N LYS A 123 -29.81 3.70 7.12
CA LYS A 123 -31.26 3.50 6.89
C LYS A 123 -32.12 3.86 8.10
N SER A 124 -31.56 3.78 9.30
CA SER A 124 -32.21 4.19 10.56
C SER A 124 -32.37 5.70 10.73
N GLY A 125 -31.83 6.51 9.81
CA GLY A 125 -31.76 7.97 9.94
C GLY A 125 -30.55 8.48 10.74
N VAL A 126 -29.78 7.58 11.36
CA VAL A 126 -28.55 7.94 12.06
C VAL A 126 -27.47 8.32 11.04
N VAL A 127 -26.69 9.34 11.39
CA VAL A 127 -25.52 9.77 10.59
C VAL A 127 -24.26 9.33 11.30
N VAL A 128 -23.39 8.61 10.59
CA VAL A 128 -22.10 8.15 11.10
C VAL A 128 -20.96 8.73 10.28
N GLY A 129 -19.82 8.94 10.93
CA GLY A 129 -18.57 9.28 10.28
C GLY A 129 -17.59 8.13 10.38
N VAL A 130 -16.83 7.91 9.33
CA VAL A 130 -15.67 7.01 9.33
C VAL A 130 -14.43 7.78 8.94
N ARG A 131 -13.32 7.34 9.45
CA ARG A 131 -11.98 7.79 9.04
C ARG A 131 -11.19 6.58 8.58
N LEU A 132 -10.07 6.82 7.94
CA LEU A 132 -9.19 5.74 7.55
C LEU A 132 -7.76 5.97 8.04
N SER A 133 -7.01 4.89 8.14
CA SER A 133 -5.56 4.88 8.26
C SER A 133 -4.99 4.22 7.01
N MET A 134 -3.87 4.73 6.51
CA MET A 134 -3.27 4.24 5.28
C MET A 134 -1.76 4.10 5.42
N GLY A 135 -1.24 2.98 4.95
CA GLY A 135 0.18 2.78 4.71
C GLY A 135 0.45 2.83 3.22
N VAL A 136 1.47 3.58 2.82
CA VAL A 136 1.83 3.81 1.42
C VAL A 136 3.24 3.30 1.15
N CYS A 137 3.42 2.43 0.16
CA CYS A 137 4.72 1.97 -0.32
C CYS A 137 4.88 2.33 -1.80
N LEU A 138 6.01 2.96 -2.14
CA LEU A 138 6.34 3.27 -3.53
C LEU A 138 7.24 2.18 -4.10
N SER A 139 6.91 1.66 -5.27
CA SER A 139 7.65 0.57 -5.91
C SER A 139 9.10 0.91 -6.26
N ASN A 140 9.42 2.20 -6.43
CA ASN A 140 10.77 2.69 -6.71
C ASN A 140 11.56 3.07 -5.44
N SER A 141 10.94 3.04 -4.27
CA SER A 141 11.58 3.38 -2.99
C SER A 141 12.07 2.14 -2.22
N VAL A 142 11.79 0.95 -2.74
CA VAL A 142 12.13 -0.33 -2.10
C VAL A 142 12.77 -1.24 -3.13
N TYR A 143 13.88 -1.88 -2.79
CA TYR A 143 14.46 -2.96 -3.57
C TYR A 143 13.61 -4.23 -3.41
N ALA A 144 12.44 -4.23 -4.04
CA ALA A 144 11.52 -5.35 -4.03
C ALA A 144 11.05 -5.64 -5.45
N ASP A 145 11.33 -6.85 -5.90
CA ASP A 145 10.96 -7.30 -7.24
C ASP A 145 9.54 -7.89 -7.28
N ASP A 146 8.93 -8.09 -6.11
CA ASP A 146 7.63 -8.72 -5.97
C ASP A 146 6.63 -7.88 -5.17
N PHE A 147 5.36 -8.08 -5.52
CA PHE A 147 4.24 -7.36 -4.91
C PHE A 147 4.00 -7.71 -3.44
N GLU A 148 4.22 -8.95 -3.04
CA GLU A 148 3.99 -9.38 -1.66
C GLU A 148 4.91 -8.61 -0.70
N THR A 149 6.16 -8.38 -1.10
CA THR A 149 7.10 -7.55 -0.34
C THR A 149 6.65 -6.10 -0.26
N LEU A 150 6.20 -5.50 -1.38
CA LEU A 150 5.69 -4.13 -1.41
C LEU A 150 4.43 -3.99 -0.53
N LEU A 151 3.53 -4.97 -0.59
CA LEU A 151 2.32 -5.00 0.23
C LEU A 151 2.65 -5.10 1.73
N ARG A 152 3.64 -5.92 2.08
CA ARG A 152 4.13 -6.05 3.46
C ARG A 152 4.70 -4.73 4.00
N TYR A 153 5.44 -3.98 3.19
CA TYR A 153 5.93 -2.65 3.59
C TYR A 153 4.79 -1.64 3.75
N ALA A 154 3.79 -1.68 2.87
CA ALA A 154 2.60 -0.85 3.01
C ALA A 154 1.82 -1.19 4.29
N ASP A 155 1.70 -2.48 4.65
CA ASP A 155 1.06 -2.93 5.89
C ASP A 155 1.82 -2.47 7.14
N GLN A 156 3.15 -2.53 7.14
CA GLN A 156 3.98 -2.00 8.22
C GLN A 156 3.78 -0.47 8.38
N ALA A 157 3.69 0.27 7.27
CA ALA A 157 3.39 1.69 7.30
C ALA A 157 1.98 1.97 7.85
N LEU A 158 0.99 1.15 7.48
CA LEU A 158 -0.37 1.20 8.03
C LEU A 158 -0.37 1.00 9.55
N TYR A 159 0.41 0.04 10.04
CA TYR A 159 0.53 -0.20 11.48
C TYR A 159 1.05 1.06 12.20
N ARG A 160 2.05 1.74 11.64
CA ARG A 160 2.55 3.03 12.19
C ARG A 160 1.49 4.13 12.14
N ALA A 161 0.76 4.25 11.02
CA ALA A 161 -0.33 5.22 10.91
C ALA A 161 -1.40 5.01 11.98
N LYS A 162 -1.74 3.74 12.28
CA LYS A 162 -2.68 3.38 13.36
C LYS A 162 -2.14 3.70 14.76
N ALA A 163 -0.87 3.43 15.03
CA ALA A 163 -0.26 3.71 16.31
C ALA A 163 -0.24 5.23 16.64
N ASN A 164 -0.08 6.07 15.62
CA ASN A 164 0.06 7.51 15.76
C ASN A 164 -1.25 8.30 15.62
N LYS A 165 -2.42 7.65 15.60
CA LYS A 165 -3.74 8.27 15.34
C LYS A 165 -4.02 9.56 16.10
N ARG A 166 -3.58 9.66 17.36
CA ARG A 166 -3.87 10.81 18.22
C ARG A 166 -2.98 12.03 17.95
N GLN A 167 -1.83 11.84 17.32
CA GLN A 167 -0.82 12.89 17.11
C GLN A 167 -0.56 13.19 15.63
N ARG A 168 -1.11 12.38 14.72
CA ARG A 168 -0.87 12.52 13.29
C ARG A 168 -1.58 13.75 12.72
N THR A 169 -0.88 14.47 11.85
CA THR A 169 -1.43 15.57 11.05
C THR A 169 -2.03 15.08 9.73
N ARG A 170 -1.70 13.85 9.32
CA ARG A 170 -2.18 13.19 8.10
C ARG A 170 -2.55 11.74 8.40
N TYR A 171 -3.48 11.17 7.65
CA TYR A 171 -4.02 9.83 7.88
C TYR A 171 -3.17 8.70 7.27
N TRP A 172 -2.10 9.03 6.57
CA TRP A 172 -1.22 8.08 5.90
C TRP A 172 0.23 8.18 6.37
N GLU A 173 0.94 7.05 6.30
CA GLU A 173 2.37 6.93 6.54
C GLU A 173 3.06 6.27 5.34
N LEU A 174 4.25 6.76 4.99
CA LEU A 174 5.10 6.11 3.99
C LEU A 174 5.85 4.93 4.61
N CYS A 175 6.11 3.88 3.79
CA CYS A 175 7.05 2.85 4.18
C CYS A 175 8.45 3.47 4.35
N VAL A 176 9.14 3.05 5.41
CA VAL A 176 10.53 3.40 5.67
C VAL A 176 11.38 2.21 5.23
N MET A 177 12.39 2.44 4.39
CA MET A 177 13.42 1.43 4.13
C MET A 177 14.19 1.21 5.43
N GLU A 178 14.19 -0.02 5.92
CA GLU A 178 15.24 -0.42 6.87
C GLU A 178 16.53 -0.47 6.06
N GLU A 179 17.44 0.46 6.31
CA GLU A 179 18.83 0.32 5.86
C GLU A 179 19.31 -1.04 6.39
N ASN A 180 19.64 -1.95 5.47
CA ASN A 180 20.18 -3.24 5.84
C ASN A 180 21.42 -3.01 6.71
N ALA A 181 21.32 -3.31 7.99
CA ALA A 181 22.42 -3.32 8.96
C ALA A 181 23.49 -4.39 8.64
N ASP A 182 23.48 -4.97 7.44
CA ASP A 182 24.31 -6.13 7.06
C ASP A 182 25.45 -5.81 6.07
N GLU A 183 25.74 -4.55 5.77
CA GLU A 183 26.94 -4.20 4.98
C GLU A 183 28.22 -4.00 5.83
N THR A 184 28.16 -4.19 7.15
CA THR A 184 29.33 -3.98 8.02
C THR A 184 30.16 -5.24 8.29
N THR A 185 29.96 -6.35 7.57
CA THR A 185 30.76 -7.60 7.77
C THR A 185 31.45 -8.12 6.50
N ARG A 186 31.67 -7.30 5.49
CA ARG A 186 32.69 -7.60 4.52
C ARG A 186 34.04 -7.02 5.01
N LYS A 187 34.75 -7.81 5.85
CA LYS A 187 36.18 -7.60 6.07
C LYS A 187 36.88 -7.58 4.70
N PRO A 188 37.69 -6.57 4.39
CA PRO A 188 38.58 -6.67 3.24
C PRO A 188 39.50 -7.86 3.45
N SER A 189 39.50 -8.79 2.51
CA SER A 189 40.44 -9.90 2.45
C SER A 189 41.85 -9.33 2.52
N SER A 190 42.61 -9.79 3.53
CA SER A 190 44.01 -9.52 3.68
C SER A 190 44.75 -9.91 2.41
N VAL A 191 45.26 -8.93 1.70
CA VAL A 191 46.29 -9.13 0.67
C VAL A 191 47.56 -9.35 1.41
N ASP A 192 48.12 -10.57 1.30
CA ASP A 192 49.43 -10.91 1.82
C ASP A 192 50.51 -10.00 1.19
N PRO A 193 51.47 -9.49 1.98
CA PRO A 193 52.59 -8.73 1.43
C PRO A 193 53.56 -9.69 0.72
N VAL A 194 53.66 -9.47 -0.57
CA VAL A 194 54.71 -10.13 -1.38
C VAL A 194 56.08 -9.72 -0.83
N SER A 195 56.81 -10.71 -0.33
CA SER A 195 58.21 -10.61 0.11
C SER A 195 59.07 -10.24 -1.08
N VAL A 196 59.60 -9.03 -1.07
CA VAL A 196 60.69 -8.62 -1.98
C VAL A 196 62.00 -9.15 -1.41
N ASN A 197 62.51 -10.17 -2.08
CA ASN A 197 63.82 -10.75 -1.87
C ASN A 197 64.88 -9.74 -2.30
N ARG A 198 65.72 -9.27 -1.36
CA ARG A 198 66.99 -8.62 -1.64
C ARG A 198 68.00 -9.69 -1.96
N SER A 199 68.51 -9.68 -3.17
CA SER A 199 69.79 -10.36 -3.49
C SER A 199 70.87 -9.33 -3.73
N ASP A 200 71.90 -9.46 -2.99
CA ASP A 200 73.18 -8.78 -3.08
C ASP A 200 73.82 -8.98 -4.44
N ALA A 201 74.55 -7.98 -4.85
CA ALA A 201 75.82 -8.05 -5.61
C ALA A 201 76.31 -6.59 -5.71
N ASP A 202 77.20 -6.25 -5.08
CA ASP A 202 78.66 -6.21 -4.90
C ASP A 202 79.41 -5.94 -6.19
N GLU A 203 80.42 -5.03 -6.06
CA GLU A 203 81.60 -4.77 -6.88
C GLU A 203 81.47 -3.88 -8.15
N SER A 204 82.03 -2.75 -8.03
CA SER A 204 83.30 -2.10 -8.56
C SER A 204 83.03 -0.61 -8.78
#